data_1979ca95eb3001d4937177502e07f4ef
#
_entry.id   1979ca95eb3001d4937177502e07f4ef
#
_cell.length_a   1.000
_cell.length_b   1.000
_cell.length_c   1.000
_cell.angle_alpha   90.00
_cell.angle_beta   90.00
_cell.angle_gamma   90.00
#
_symmetry.space_group_name_H-M   'P 1'
#
loop_
_entity.id
_entity.type
_entity.pdbx_description
1 polymer ?
#
loop_
_entity_poly.entity_id
_entity_poly.type
_entity_poly.pdbx_seq_one_letter_code
_entity_poly.pdbx_strand_id
1 'polypeptide(L)'
;IYDISNPESPTFLDNYNTNTLANRLSPFENKLAVSDWDDVDILEWDGSSLNRVGYKNTGNRTMAIATKDSYIYSAEWASVQAFEFGEVSGADIDLNTLELNYPYVNEGESFSLSLEVINNGNSTLTVQDNYTTNNHFEIVNQLNDLEPNQSQIIEIIYNASDLNSAGAYRIYTNDSDQPLVVCETNGNIDGANIGEPAVDFELDYIANGEGSFRLSDQLGKVVVIAFFAPN
;
A
#
# COMPACT_ATOMS: atom_id res chain seq x y z
N ILE A 1 11.46 9.96 -18.14
CA ILE A 1 12.55 10.95 -18.23
C ILE A 1 12.83 11.30 -19.70
N TYR A 2 13.15 12.54 -19.97
CA TYR A 2 13.46 13.03 -21.29
C TYR A 2 14.75 13.84 -21.28
N ASP A 3 15.55 13.72 -22.32
CA ASP A 3 16.60 14.68 -22.62
C ASP A 3 15.97 15.95 -23.24
N ILE A 4 16.19 17.08 -22.60
CA ILE A 4 15.71 18.41 -23.02
C ILE A 4 16.85 19.34 -23.43
N SER A 5 18.03 18.82 -23.76
CA SER A 5 19.16 19.61 -24.29
C SER A 5 18.75 20.40 -25.54
N ASN A 6 17.80 19.88 -26.33
CA ASN A 6 17.05 20.62 -27.31
C ASN A 6 15.57 20.71 -26.88
N PRO A 7 15.13 21.83 -26.26
CA PRO A 7 13.75 21.96 -25.77
C PRO A 7 12.66 21.88 -26.85
N GLU A 8 13.01 22.18 -28.11
CA GLU A 8 12.06 22.10 -29.23
C GLU A 8 11.85 20.64 -29.73
N SER A 9 12.72 19.73 -29.33
CA SER A 9 12.66 18.31 -29.70
C SER A 9 13.15 17.42 -28.55
N PRO A 10 12.37 17.26 -27.45
CA PRO A 10 12.72 16.40 -26.35
C PRO A 10 12.85 14.94 -26.80
N THR A 11 13.89 14.25 -26.32
CA THR A 11 14.12 12.84 -26.61
C THR A 11 13.76 12.00 -25.40
N PHE A 12 12.84 11.04 -25.58
CA PHE A 12 12.52 10.07 -24.53
C PHE A 12 13.74 9.20 -24.22
N LEU A 13 14.05 9.04 -22.94
CA LEU A 13 15.16 8.22 -22.46
C LEU A 13 14.64 6.96 -21.77
N ASP A 14 13.80 7.12 -20.74
CA ASP A 14 13.28 6.00 -19.95
C ASP A 14 12.05 6.41 -19.15
N ASN A 15 11.34 5.41 -18.58
CA ASN A 15 10.28 5.59 -17.58
C ASN A 15 10.39 4.55 -16.48
N TYR A 16 9.98 4.93 -15.30
CA TYR A 16 9.77 4.04 -14.16
C TYR A 16 8.26 3.92 -13.88
N ASN A 17 7.78 2.69 -13.77
CA ASN A 17 6.40 2.44 -13.38
C ASN A 17 6.35 2.22 -11.87
N THR A 18 5.70 3.13 -11.18
CA THR A 18 5.39 2.96 -9.76
C THR A 18 4.28 1.92 -9.59
N ASN A 19 4.16 1.35 -8.39
CA ASN A 19 3.19 0.29 -8.14
C ASN A 19 1.75 0.81 -8.09
N THR A 20 1.57 2.09 -7.74
CA THR A 20 0.25 2.71 -7.57
C THR A 20 0.14 4.04 -8.35
N LEU A 21 -0.27 5.12 -7.72
CA LEU A 21 -0.52 6.40 -8.36
C LEU A 21 0.52 7.43 -7.98
N ALA A 22 1.50 7.67 -8.84
CA ALA A 22 2.47 8.74 -8.66
C ALA A 22 1.80 10.13 -8.70
N ASN A 23 1.86 10.85 -7.58
CA ASN A 23 1.17 12.13 -7.41
C ASN A 23 2.09 13.34 -7.59
N ARG A 24 3.29 13.30 -7.00
CA ARG A 24 4.26 14.40 -6.99
C ARG A 24 5.68 13.89 -7.09
N LEU A 25 6.54 14.77 -7.58
CA LEU A 25 7.97 14.55 -7.75
C LEU A 25 8.73 15.69 -7.07
N SER A 26 9.84 15.37 -6.41
CA SER A 26 10.78 16.34 -5.86
C SER A 26 12.23 15.92 -6.12
N PRO A 27 13.01 16.69 -6.88
CA PRO A 27 14.41 16.36 -7.14
C PRO A 27 15.30 16.73 -5.97
N PHE A 28 16.33 15.93 -5.71
CA PHE A 28 17.41 16.22 -4.79
C PHE A 28 18.69 15.51 -5.26
N GLU A 29 19.84 16.18 -5.21
CA GLU A 29 21.09 15.66 -5.75
C GLU A 29 20.94 15.14 -7.20
N ASN A 30 21.29 13.88 -7.45
CA ASN A 30 21.05 13.16 -8.72
C ASN A 30 19.83 12.24 -8.66
N LYS A 31 18.94 12.45 -7.71
CA LYS A 31 17.78 11.58 -7.40
C LYS A 31 16.46 12.32 -7.53
N LEU A 32 15.42 11.54 -7.56
CA LEU A 32 14.03 11.99 -7.65
C LEU A 32 13.20 11.26 -6.60
N ALA A 33 12.67 11.99 -5.64
CA ALA A 33 11.68 11.46 -4.72
C ALA A 33 10.29 11.51 -5.38
N VAL A 34 9.54 10.42 -5.28
CA VAL A 34 8.21 10.23 -5.86
C VAL A 34 7.23 9.89 -4.75
N SER A 35 6.14 10.63 -4.63
CA SER A 35 5.01 10.19 -3.81
C SER A 35 4.12 9.28 -4.65
N ASP A 36 3.96 8.03 -4.23
CA ASP A 36 3.23 6.99 -4.94
C ASP A 36 2.09 6.44 -4.08
N TRP A 37 1.07 7.23 -3.87
CA TRP A 37 -0.18 6.95 -3.17
C TRP A 37 -0.04 6.44 -1.73
N ASP A 38 0.61 5.32 -1.48
CA ASP A 38 0.82 4.68 -0.17
C ASP A 38 2.29 4.54 0.22
N ASP A 39 3.20 5.05 -0.64
CA ASP A 39 4.63 4.98 -0.38
C ASP A 39 5.42 6.18 -0.94
N VAL A 40 6.72 6.16 -0.68
CA VAL A 40 7.72 7.06 -1.25
C VAL A 40 8.79 6.23 -1.94
N ASP A 41 8.93 6.42 -3.25
CA ASP A 41 10.04 5.88 -4.04
C ASP A 41 11.17 6.90 -4.20
N ILE A 42 12.40 6.47 -4.12
CA ILE A 42 13.57 7.27 -4.51
C ILE A 42 14.20 6.64 -5.74
N LEU A 43 14.20 7.41 -6.82
CA LEU A 43 14.73 6.98 -8.12
C LEU A 43 16.04 7.68 -8.43
N GLU A 44 16.98 6.97 -9.04
CA GLU A 44 18.25 7.50 -9.52
C GLU A 44 18.43 7.19 -11.01
N TRP A 45 18.91 8.19 -11.77
CA TRP A 45 19.31 8.01 -13.16
C TRP A 45 20.78 7.62 -13.26
N ASP A 46 21.08 6.41 -13.76
CA ASP A 46 22.45 5.89 -13.89
C ASP A 46 23.15 6.26 -15.22
N GLY A 47 22.48 7.04 -16.07
CA GLY A 47 22.93 7.41 -17.41
C GLY A 47 22.28 6.58 -18.53
N SER A 48 21.59 5.51 -18.20
CA SER A 48 20.89 4.62 -19.15
C SER A 48 19.48 4.23 -18.72
N SER A 49 19.26 4.09 -17.43
CA SER A 49 17.97 3.67 -16.85
C SER A 49 17.65 4.39 -15.54
N LEU A 50 16.36 4.45 -15.22
CA LEU A 50 15.83 4.99 -13.97
C LEU A 50 15.62 3.84 -12.99
N ASN A 51 16.40 3.80 -11.92
CA ASN A 51 16.40 2.72 -10.94
C ASN A 51 15.88 3.18 -9.59
N ARG A 52 15.09 2.35 -8.90
CA ARG A 52 14.71 2.59 -7.52
C ARG A 52 15.90 2.30 -6.61
N VAL A 53 16.32 3.30 -5.83
CA VAL A 53 17.44 3.23 -4.88
C VAL A 53 17.00 3.45 -3.43
N GLY A 54 15.72 3.70 -3.20
CA GLY A 54 15.13 3.82 -1.88
C GLY A 54 13.62 3.66 -1.95
N TYR A 55 13.06 3.19 -0.84
CA TYR A 55 11.64 2.94 -0.70
C TYR A 55 11.22 3.11 0.76
N LYS A 56 10.04 3.69 1.00
CA LYS A 56 9.40 3.70 2.31
C LYS A 56 7.90 3.63 2.17
N ASN A 57 7.30 2.57 2.72
CA ASN A 57 5.86 2.53 2.90
C ASN A 57 5.49 3.49 4.05
N THR A 58 4.58 4.43 3.77
CA THR A 58 4.22 5.49 4.72
C THR A 58 3.04 5.12 5.61
N GLY A 59 2.35 4.03 5.30
CA GLY A 59 1.17 3.57 6.02
C GLY A 59 -0.09 4.42 5.81
N ASN A 60 0.00 5.45 4.96
CA ASN A 60 -1.09 6.35 4.62
C ASN A 60 -0.95 6.84 3.18
N ARG A 61 -1.99 7.52 2.68
CA ARG A 61 -1.98 8.08 1.33
C ARG A 61 -1.04 9.27 1.23
N THR A 62 0.06 9.09 0.50
CA THR A 62 1.06 10.12 0.24
C THR A 62 0.60 11.06 -0.86
N MET A 63 0.17 12.26 -0.48
CA MET A 63 -0.46 13.24 -1.38
C MET A 63 0.54 14.20 -2.02
N ALA A 64 1.67 14.46 -1.36
CA ALA A 64 2.71 15.35 -1.85
C ALA A 64 4.06 15.01 -1.23
N ILE A 65 5.12 15.47 -1.89
CA ILE A 65 6.50 15.25 -1.47
C ILE A 65 7.32 16.53 -1.68
N ALA A 66 8.28 16.76 -0.80
CA ALA A 66 9.29 17.79 -0.93
C ALA A 66 10.62 17.26 -0.40
N THR A 67 11.72 17.77 -0.92
CA THR A 67 13.07 17.36 -0.50
C THR A 67 13.91 18.57 -0.11
N LYS A 68 14.80 18.36 0.84
CA LYS A 68 15.84 19.33 1.20
C LYS A 68 17.08 18.60 1.69
N ASP A 69 18.17 18.78 1.02
CA ASP A 69 19.41 18.01 1.24
C ASP A 69 19.09 16.50 1.13
N SER A 70 19.45 15.67 2.09
CA SER A 70 19.10 14.24 2.15
C SER A 70 17.71 13.95 2.76
N TYR A 71 16.99 14.99 3.22
CA TYR A 71 15.69 14.80 3.85
C TYR A 71 14.55 14.84 2.85
N ILE A 72 13.63 13.89 3.00
CA ILE A 72 12.38 13.77 2.25
C ILE A 72 11.23 14.05 3.21
N TYR A 73 10.33 14.94 2.82
CA TYR A 73 9.12 15.30 3.57
C TYR A 73 7.92 14.86 2.77
N SER A 74 7.15 13.91 3.29
CA SER A 74 5.89 13.49 2.68
C SER A 74 4.70 14.10 3.41
N ALA A 75 3.74 14.60 2.64
CA ALA A 75 2.45 15.03 3.16
C ALA A 75 1.45 13.90 2.93
N GLU A 76 1.09 13.24 4.00
CA GLU A 76 0.12 12.17 4.03
C GLU A 76 -1.31 12.72 4.15
N TRP A 77 -2.30 11.87 3.95
CA TRP A 77 -3.70 12.28 4.14
C TRP A 77 -3.99 12.83 5.54
N ALA A 78 -3.37 12.30 6.58
CA ALA A 78 -3.62 12.66 7.97
C ALA A 78 -2.37 13.09 8.76
N SER A 79 -1.19 13.13 8.14
CA SER A 79 0.08 13.42 8.81
C SER A 79 1.10 14.08 7.88
N VAL A 80 2.23 14.47 8.44
CA VAL A 80 3.45 14.82 7.69
C VAL A 80 4.57 13.97 8.29
N GLN A 81 5.31 13.29 7.42
CA GLN A 81 6.47 12.49 7.84
C GLN A 81 7.76 13.08 7.25
N ALA A 82 8.87 12.82 7.91
CA ALA A 82 10.19 13.21 7.45
C ALA A 82 11.09 11.97 7.49
N PHE A 83 11.77 11.72 6.38
CA PHE A 83 12.72 10.61 6.23
C PHE A 83 14.09 11.18 5.85
N GLU A 84 15.15 10.51 6.23
CA GLU A 84 16.49 10.80 5.74
C GLU A 84 16.89 9.73 4.73
N PHE A 85 17.26 10.15 3.52
CA PHE A 85 17.86 9.24 2.53
C PHE A 85 19.34 9.06 2.86
N GLY A 86 19.75 7.82 3.10
CA GLY A 86 21.12 7.48 3.45
C GLY A 86 21.28 5.98 3.67
N GLU A 87 22.43 5.59 4.17
CA GLU A 87 22.64 4.21 4.60
C GLU A 87 21.85 3.96 5.90
N VAL A 88 20.97 2.97 5.87
CA VAL A 88 20.23 2.53 7.05
C VAL A 88 21.21 1.87 8.01
N SER A 89 21.21 2.28 9.28
CA SER A 89 22.02 1.68 10.32
C SER A 89 21.19 0.69 11.12
N GLY A 90 21.44 -0.60 10.92
CA GLY A 90 20.71 -1.66 11.59
C GLY A 90 19.85 -2.49 10.62
N ALA A 91 18.93 -3.25 11.18
CA ALA A 91 17.87 -3.90 10.43
C ALA A 91 16.77 -2.86 10.10
N ASP A 92 16.13 -3.00 8.96
CA ASP A 92 15.03 -2.12 8.52
C ASP A 92 13.97 -2.95 7.79
N ILE A 93 12.82 -3.15 8.43
CA ILE A 93 11.73 -3.94 7.87
C ILE A 93 10.78 -3.08 7.04
N ASP A 94 10.52 -3.52 5.81
CA ASP A 94 9.46 -2.97 4.97
C ASP A 94 8.53 -4.07 4.46
N LEU A 95 7.29 -3.68 4.19
CA LEU A 95 6.27 -4.52 3.55
C LEU A 95 5.87 -3.90 2.22
N ASN A 96 5.59 -4.73 1.22
CA ASN A 96 5.07 -4.25 -0.07
C ASN A 96 3.64 -3.70 0.03
N THR A 97 2.90 -4.02 1.10
CA THR A 97 1.59 -3.45 1.43
C THR A 97 1.34 -3.54 2.94
N LEU A 98 0.54 -2.63 3.48
CA LEU A 98 0.07 -2.68 4.87
C LEU A 98 -1.35 -3.22 5.01
N GLU A 99 -1.99 -3.60 3.89
CA GLU A 99 -3.34 -4.16 3.87
C GLU A 99 -3.42 -5.35 2.91
N LEU A 100 -4.03 -6.44 3.35
CA LEU A 100 -4.44 -7.57 2.53
C LEU A 100 -5.96 -7.60 2.47
N ASN A 101 -6.51 -7.12 1.37
CA ASN A 101 -7.94 -7.08 1.11
C ASN A 101 -8.33 -8.29 0.27
N TYR A 102 -8.95 -9.28 0.90
CA TYR A 102 -9.37 -10.51 0.23
C TYR A 102 -10.64 -10.26 -0.60
N PRO A 103 -10.75 -10.86 -1.80
CA PRO A 103 -12.01 -10.86 -2.53
C PRO A 103 -13.09 -11.57 -1.73
N TYR A 104 -14.34 -11.45 -2.17
CA TYR A 104 -15.42 -12.25 -1.57
C TYR A 104 -15.14 -13.75 -1.74
N VAL A 105 -15.20 -14.48 -0.62
CA VAL A 105 -15.00 -15.93 -0.56
C VAL A 105 -16.21 -16.55 0.09
N ASN A 106 -16.80 -17.58 -0.54
CA ASN A 106 -17.97 -18.25 0.03
C ASN A 106 -17.62 -18.95 1.34
N GLU A 107 -18.59 -19.08 2.24
CA GLU A 107 -18.43 -19.81 3.50
C GLU A 107 -17.88 -21.24 3.24
N GLY A 108 -16.83 -21.59 3.98
CA GLY A 108 -16.14 -22.87 3.87
C GLY A 108 -15.13 -22.97 2.72
N GLU A 109 -14.99 -21.94 1.91
CA GLU A 109 -13.91 -21.81 0.93
C GLU A 109 -12.75 -20.97 1.48
N SER A 110 -11.64 -20.96 0.78
CA SER A 110 -10.43 -20.22 1.18
C SER A 110 -9.81 -19.49 0.00
N PHE A 111 -9.14 -18.38 0.29
CA PHE A 111 -8.38 -17.62 -0.70
C PHE A 111 -7.03 -17.21 -0.10
N SER A 112 -5.97 -17.24 -0.91
CA SER A 112 -4.61 -16.88 -0.49
C SER A 112 -4.16 -15.57 -1.10
N LEU A 113 -3.52 -14.72 -0.28
CA LEU A 113 -2.77 -13.55 -0.74
C LEU A 113 -1.33 -13.64 -0.27
N SER A 114 -0.45 -12.96 -1.00
CA SER A 114 0.98 -12.92 -0.71
C SER A 114 1.38 -11.54 -0.20
N LEU A 115 2.20 -11.53 0.85
CA LEU A 115 2.85 -10.35 1.41
C LEU A 115 4.35 -10.51 1.25
N GLU A 116 5.03 -9.54 0.65
CA GLU A 116 6.48 -9.51 0.62
C GLU A 116 7.00 -8.71 1.81
N VAL A 117 7.89 -9.34 2.59
CA VAL A 117 8.64 -8.74 3.70
C VAL A 117 10.07 -8.56 3.24
N ILE A 118 10.63 -7.38 3.43
CA ILE A 118 11.94 -6.97 2.92
C ILE A 118 12.78 -6.45 4.07
N ASN A 119 14.06 -6.79 4.10
CA ASN A 119 15.05 -6.11 4.97
C ASN A 119 15.86 -5.12 4.12
N ASN A 120 15.52 -3.84 4.19
CA ASN A 120 16.25 -2.76 3.52
C ASN A 120 17.46 -2.27 4.33
N GLY A 121 17.68 -2.83 5.53
CA GLY A 121 18.77 -2.48 6.41
C GLY A 121 20.12 -3.07 6.02
N ASN A 122 21.16 -2.69 6.75
CA ASN A 122 22.52 -3.19 6.58
C ASN A 122 22.94 -4.25 7.62
N SER A 123 22.02 -4.69 8.45
CA SER A 123 22.19 -5.77 9.41
C SER A 123 21.07 -6.79 9.30
N THR A 124 21.29 -8.01 9.77
CA THR A 124 20.30 -9.08 9.77
C THR A 124 19.03 -8.63 10.51
N LEU A 125 17.89 -8.70 9.87
CA LEU A 125 16.57 -8.53 10.46
C LEU A 125 16.21 -9.83 11.19
N THR A 126 16.19 -9.79 12.51
CA THR A 126 15.81 -10.94 13.33
C THR A 126 14.33 -10.89 13.66
N VAL A 127 13.61 -11.93 13.29
CA VAL A 127 12.18 -12.08 13.55
C VAL A 127 12.00 -12.65 14.96
N GLN A 128 11.44 -11.85 15.86
CA GLN A 128 11.22 -12.23 17.26
C GLN A 128 9.92 -13.00 17.44
N ASP A 129 8.87 -12.56 16.72
CA ASP A 129 7.55 -13.21 16.72
C ASP A 129 6.76 -12.74 15.48
N ASN A 130 5.86 -13.59 14.98
CA ASN A 130 4.91 -13.20 13.96
C ASN A 130 3.64 -14.06 14.02
N TYR A 131 2.47 -13.42 13.96
CA TYR A 131 1.18 -14.10 14.06
C TYR A 131 0.05 -13.28 13.46
N THR A 132 -1.06 -13.94 13.16
CA THR A 132 -2.33 -13.29 12.82
C THR A 132 -3.21 -13.11 14.08
N THR A 133 -3.88 -11.97 14.19
CA THR A 133 -4.75 -11.66 15.34
C THR A 133 -6.13 -12.30 15.26
N ASN A 134 -6.49 -12.86 14.10
CA ASN A 134 -7.77 -13.51 13.86
C ASN A 134 -7.52 -14.88 13.20
N ASN A 135 -8.10 -15.93 13.75
CA ASN A 135 -7.91 -17.32 13.34
C ASN A 135 -8.53 -17.68 11.97
N HIS A 136 -9.28 -16.77 11.35
CA HIS A 136 -9.70 -16.91 9.95
C HIS A 136 -8.55 -16.66 8.97
N PHE A 137 -7.44 -16.08 9.42
CA PHE A 137 -6.23 -15.84 8.62
C PHE A 137 -5.11 -16.74 9.10
N GLU A 138 -4.63 -17.63 8.23
CA GLU A 138 -3.61 -18.63 8.51
C GLU A 138 -2.32 -18.33 7.75
N ILE A 139 -1.19 -18.30 8.45
CA ILE A 139 0.14 -18.15 7.84
C ILE A 139 0.59 -19.52 7.33
N VAL A 140 0.82 -19.64 6.01
CA VAL A 140 1.24 -20.90 5.37
C VAL A 140 2.72 -21.19 5.63
N ASN A 141 3.56 -20.15 5.51
CA ASN A 141 5.00 -20.26 5.67
C ASN A 141 5.50 -19.20 6.65
N GLN A 142 6.23 -19.63 7.66
CA GLN A 142 6.78 -18.73 8.68
C GLN A 142 7.83 -17.77 8.09
N LEU A 143 7.82 -16.53 8.58
CA LEU A 143 8.86 -15.57 8.28
C LEU A 143 10.14 -15.96 9.01
N ASN A 144 11.25 -16.02 8.28
CA ASN A 144 12.58 -16.26 8.84
C ASN A 144 13.33 -14.94 9.02
N ASP A 145 14.48 -15.01 9.70
CA ASP A 145 15.43 -13.91 9.70
C ASP A 145 15.88 -13.60 8.26
N LEU A 146 16.03 -12.31 7.95
CA LEU A 146 16.41 -11.84 6.62
C LEU A 146 17.75 -11.13 6.68
N GLU A 147 18.70 -11.57 5.87
CA GLU A 147 19.97 -10.86 5.67
C GLU A 147 19.73 -9.52 4.97
N PRO A 148 20.69 -8.58 5.01
CA PRO A 148 20.58 -7.30 4.30
C PRO A 148 20.17 -7.45 2.83
N ASN A 149 19.18 -6.68 2.40
CA ASN A 149 18.58 -6.70 1.05
C ASN A 149 17.93 -8.03 0.66
N GLN A 150 17.63 -8.90 1.61
CA GLN A 150 16.80 -10.08 1.35
C GLN A 150 15.32 -9.76 1.53
N SER A 151 14.48 -10.48 0.77
CA SER A 151 13.05 -10.52 0.96
C SER A 151 12.53 -11.95 1.07
N GLN A 152 11.35 -12.09 1.69
CA GLN A 152 10.62 -13.35 1.76
C GLN A 152 9.14 -13.07 1.51
N ILE A 153 8.53 -13.92 0.67
CA ILE A 153 7.08 -13.90 0.46
C ILE A 153 6.42 -14.75 1.53
N ILE A 154 5.47 -14.16 2.23
CA ILE A 154 4.60 -14.82 3.20
C ILE A 154 3.23 -14.99 2.56
N GLU A 155 2.77 -16.22 2.53
CA GLU A 155 1.43 -16.54 2.07
C GLU A 155 0.48 -16.62 3.25
N ILE A 156 -0.64 -15.85 3.18
CA ILE A 156 -1.68 -15.80 4.22
C ILE A 156 -3.00 -16.23 3.59
N ILE A 157 -3.59 -17.30 4.12
CA ILE A 157 -4.87 -17.82 3.68
C ILE A 157 -5.99 -17.24 4.52
N TYR A 158 -6.99 -16.68 3.87
CA TYR A 158 -8.28 -16.39 4.47
C TYR A 158 -9.20 -17.59 4.35
N ASN A 159 -9.66 -18.12 5.49
CA ASN A 159 -10.64 -19.18 5.59
C ASN A 159 -12.00 -18.53 5.88
N ALA A 160 -12.87 -18.48 4.88
CA ALA A 160 -14.12 -17.71 4.96
C ALA A 160 -15.14 -18.33 5.91
N SER A 161 -15.80 -17.48 6.67
CA SER A 161 -16.97 -17.78 7.50
C SER A 161 -18.16 -16.94 7.04
N ASP A 162 -19.32 -17.16 7.64
CA ASP A 162 -20.55 -16.39 7.41
C ASP A 162 -20.49 -14.93 7.93
N LEU A 163 -19.39 -14.58 8.59
CA LEU A 163 -19.18 -13.26 9.20
C LEU A 163 -17.99 -12.54 8.54
N ASN A 164 -18.08 -11.22 8.52
CA ASN A 164 -16.98 -10.36 8.20
C ASN A 164 -15.78 -10.66 9.10
N SER A 165 -14.61 -10.78 8.51
CA SER A 165 -13.39 -11.06 9.24
C SER A 165 -12.41 -9.93 9.06
N ALA A 166 -12.07 -9.25 10.14
CA ALA A 166 -10.97 -8.29 10.18
C ALA A 166 -9.93 -8.77 11.18
N GLY A 167 -8.67 -8.60 10.83
CA GLY A 167 -7.53 -8.97 11.67
C GLY A 167 -6.28 -8.23 11.23
N ALA A 168 -5.15 -8.68 11.72
CA ALA A 168 -3.85 -8.16 11.31
C ALA A 168 -2.80 -9.26 11.40
N TYR A 169 -1.86 -9.26 10.48
CA TYR A 169 -0.60 -9.95 10.61
C TYR A 169 0.39 -9.02 11.28
N ARG A 170 0.92 -9.44 12.41
CA ARG A 170 1.87 -8.70 13.25
C ARG A 170 3.24 -9.34 13.18
N ILE A 171 4.26 -8.52 12.98
CA ILE A 171 5.66 -8.94 12.89
C ILE A 171 6.46 -8.14 13.91
N TYR A 172 7.12 -8.82 14.84
CA TYR A 172 8.04 -8.23 15.81
C TYR A 172 9.47 -8.55 15.41
N THR A 173 10.30 -7.51 15.34
CA THR A 173 11.70 -7.65 14.90
C THR A 173 12.67 -6.88 15.77
N ASN A 174 13.96 -6.93 15.40
CA ASN A 174 15.03 -6.13 15.99
C ASN A 174 15.24 -4.78 15.28
N ASP A 175 14.35 -4.38 14.38
CA ASP A 175 14.36 -3.03 13.83
C ASP A 175 14.13 -2.03 14.96
N SER A 176 15.04 -1.06 15.11
CA SER A 176 15.07 -0.18 16.29
C SER A 176 14.05 0.95 16.23
N ASP A 177 13.67 1.37 15.05
CA ASP A 177 12.70 2.45 14.82
C ASP A 177 11.31 1.91 14.48
N GLN A 178 11.22 0.66 14.00
CA GLN A 178 9.96 -0.01 13.69
C GLN A 178 9.91 -1.46 14.25
N PRO A 179 10.01 -1.65 15.60
CA PRO A 179 10.07 -2.97 16.21
C PRO A 179 8.80 -3.81 16.07
N LEU A 180 7.71 -3.20 15.64
CA LEU A 180 6.44 -3.84 15.32
C LEU A 180 5.90 -3.28 14.00
N VAL A 181 5.72 -4.17 13.02
CA VAL A 181 4.99 -3.87 11.79
C VAL A 181 3.66 -4.61 11.76
N VAL A 182 2.64 -3.95 11.25
CA VAL A 182 1.27 -4.46 11.20
C VAL A 182 0.77 -4.38 9.76
N CYS A 183 0.37 -5.52 9.20
CA CYS A 183 -0.37 -5.59 7.94
C CYS A 183 -1.81 -5.99 8.26
N GLU A 184 -2.77 -5.13 7.92
CA GLU A 184 -4.18 -5.41 8.14
C GLU A 184 -4.70 -6.49 7.20
N THR A 185 -5.59 -7.36 7.68
CA THR A 185 -6.17 -8.45 6.90
C THR A 185 -7.70 -8.33 6.93
N ASN A 186 -8.31 -8.23 5.75
CA ASN A 186 -9.72 -7.92 5.58
C ASN A 186 -10.37 -8.96 4.67
N GLY A 187 -11.21 -9.83 5.25
CA GLY A 187 -11.95 -10.88 4.55
C GLY A 187 -13.46 -10.71 4.68
N ASN A 188 -14.19 -10.75 3.57
CA ASN A 188 -15.64 -10.58 3.49
C ASN A 188 -16.17 -9.39 4.31
N ILE A 189 -15.42 -8.27 4.30
CA ILE A 189 -15.85 -7.06 5.00
C ILE A 189 -17.09 -6.51 4.30
N ASP A 190 -18.13 -6.17 5.09
CA ASP A 190 -19.33 -5.52 4.58
C ASP A 190 -18.97 -4.28 3.78
N GLY A 191 -19.26 -4.32 2.49
CA GLY A 191 -18.92 -3.28 1.55
C GLY A 191 -19.22 -3.75 0.13
N ALA A 192 -18.92 -2.93 -0.85
CA ALA A 192 -19.08 -3.27 -2.25
C ALA A 192 -17.80 -3.89 -2.81
N ASN A 193 -17.37 -5.04 -2.31
CA ASN A 193 -16.23 -5.76 -2.89
C ASN A 193 -16.64 -6.41 -4.22
N ILE A 194 -15.66 -6.62 -5.09
CA ILE A 194 -15.94 -7.28 -6.39
C ILE A 194 -16.39 -8.72 -6.14
N GLY A 195 -17.60 -9.05 -6.61
CA GLY A 195 -18.21 -10.36 -6.45
C GLY A 195 -19.17 -10.50 -5.26
N GLU A 196 -19.20 -9.53 -4.35
CA GLU A 196 -20.14 -9.47 -3.24
C GLU A 196 -21.49 -8.88 -3.62
N PRO A 197 -22.59 -9.34 -3.03
CA PRO A 197 -23.84 -8.59 -3.03
C PRO A 197 -23.65 -7.27 -2.28
N ALA A 198 -23.88 -6.15 -2.96
CA ALA A 198 -23.82 -4.86 -2.28
C ALA A 198 -24.85 -4.77 -1.15
N VAL A 199 -24.44 -4.21 0.00
CA VAL A 199 -25.33 -3.96 1.13
C VAL A 199 -26.47 -3.05 0.67
N ASP A 200 -27.73 -3.45 0.92
CA ASP A 200 -28.90 -2.65 0.56
C ASP A 200 -28.97 -1.40 1.43
N PHE A 201 -29.31 -0.28 0.82
CA PHE A 201 -29.53 0.97 1.53
C PHE A 201 -30.69 1.74 0.90
N GLU A 202 -31.27 2.63 1.68
CA GLU A 202 -32.30 3.58 1.25
C GLU A 202 -31.89 5.00 1.66
N LEU A 203 -31.96 5.95 0.72
CA LEU A 203 -31.63 7.35 0.94
C LEU A 203 -32.73 8.23 0.34
N ASP A 204 -33.19 9.21 1.12
CA ASP A 204 -34.14 10.22 0.62
C ASP A 204 -33.48 11.14 -0.42
N TYR A 205 -34.23 11.48 -1.46
CA TYR A 205 -33.77 12.51 -2.39
C TYR A 205 -33.71 13.88 -1.73
N ILE A 206 -32.54 14.50 -1.76
CA ILE A 206 -32.36 15.88 -1.25
C ILE A 206 -32.46 16.92 -2.37
N ALA A 207 -32.39 16.51 -3.64
CA ALA A 207 -32.54 17.33 -4.83
C ALA A 207 -32.89 16.48 -6.05
N ASN A 208 -33.55 17.08 -7.03
CA ASN A 208 -33.88 16.48 -8.34
C ASN A 208 -34.72 15.19 -8.29
N GLY A 209 -35.57 15.04 -7.27
CA GLY A 209 -36.48 13.89 -7.12
C GLY A 209 -37.37 14.05 -5.89
N GLU A 210 -38.42 13.21 -5.79
CA GLU A 210 -39.27 13.06 -4.63
C GLU A 210 -39.24 11.58 -4.18
N GLY A 211 -39.31 11.33 -2.88
CA GLY A 211 -39.25 10.00 -2.28
C GLY A 211 -37.83 9.57 -1.95
N SER A 212 -37.54 8.28 -2.04
CA SER A 212 -36.25 7.69 -1.72
C SER A 212 -35.69 6.85 -2.86
N PHE A 213 -34.37 6.69 -2.86
CA PHE A 213 -33.67 5.72 -3.70
C PHE A 213 -33.33 4.50 -2.82
N ARG A 214 -33.71 3.30 -3.29
CA ARG A 214 -33.30 2.05 -2.66
C ARG A 214 -32.51 1.22 -3.64
N LEU A 215 -31.36 0.69 -3.19
CA LEU A 215 -30.45 -0.05 -4.05
C LEU A 215 -31.08 -1.36 -4.56
N SER A 216 -31.79 -2.10 -3.71
CA SER A 216 -32.45 -3.36 -4.10
C SER A 216 -33.54 -3.19 -5.17
N ASP A 217 -34.12 -2.01 -5.32
CA ASP A 217 -35.10 -1.70 -6.37
C ASP A 217 -34.44 -1.54 -7.76
N GLN A 218 -33.12 -1.54 -7.81
CA GLN A 218 -32.33 -1.39 -9.04
C GLN A 218 -31.82 -2.72 -9.60
N LEU A 219 -32.28 -3.85 -9.09
CA LEU A 219 -31.86 -5.17 -9.56
C LEU A 219 -32.00 -5.29 -11.08
N GLY A 220 -30.95 -5.83 -11.73
CA GLY A 220 -30.88 -5.95 -13.20
C GLY A 220 -30.38 -4.69 -13.92
N LYS A 221 -30.02 -3.63 -13.20
CA LYS A 221 -29.42 -2.41 -13.75
C LYS A 221 -27.98 -2.26 -13.25
N VAL A 222 -27.17 -1.53 -14.02
CA VAL A 222 -25.87 -1.03 -13.55
C VAL A 222 -26.10 0.24 -12.75
N VAL A 223 -25.68 0.26 -11.49
CA VAL A 223 -25.76 1.43 -10.58
C VAL A 223 -24.36 1.96 -10.37
N VAL A 224 -24.16 3.27 -10.63
CA VAL A 224 -22.92 3.97 -10.33
C VAL A 224 -23.18 4.92 -9.16
N ILE A 225 -22.45 4.73 -8.06
CA ILE A 225 -22.56 5.55 -6.85
C ILE A 225 -21.29 6.40 -6.76
N ALA A 226 -21.46 7.71 -6.58
CA ALA A 226 -20.35 8.62 -6.38
C ALA A 226 -20.54 9.36 -5.04
N PHE A 227 -19.49 9.37 -4.22
CA PHE A 227 -19.47 10.08 -2.93
C PHE A 227 -18.67 11.37 -3.10
N PHE A 228 -19.24 12.49 -2.67
CA PHE A 228 -18.59 13.79 -2.72
C PHE A 228 -18.53 14.38 -1.32
N ALA A 229 -17.39 14.95 -0.95
CA ALA A 229 -17.34 15.85 0.19
C ALA A 229 -17.92 17.20 -0.25
N PRO A 230 -18.89 17.79 0.47
CA PRO A 230 -19.31 19.16 0.18
C PRO A 230 -18.14 20.10 0.49
N ASN A 231 -17.86 21.03 -0.45
CA ASN A 231 -16.88 22.10 -0.27
C ASN A 231 -17.39 23.15 0.73
#